data_92f2af1be673b51c41b3af5382e44128
#
_entry.id   92f2af1be673b51c41b3af5382e44128
#
_cell.length_a   1.000
_cell.length_b   1.000
_cell.length_c   1.000
_cell.angle_alpha   90.00
_cell.angle_beta   90.00
_cell.angle_gamma   90.00
#
_symmetry.space_group_name_H-M   'P 1'
#
loop_
_entity.id
_entity.type
_entity.pdbx_description
1 polymer ?
#
loop_
_entity_poly.entity_id
_entity_poly.type
_entity_poly.pdbx_seq_one_letter_code
_entity_poly.pdbx_strand_id
1 'polypeptide(L)'
;MSDGLSLADHITVELRADIIGGRLLPGMALVESELVSAYSASRNTIREALHRLGQEGLTWYVRHKGVVVRRLGACLLYTSPSPRD
;
A
#
# COMPACT_ATOMS: atom_id res chain seq x y z
N MET A 1 -11.91 -5.71 -20.62
CA MET A 1 -12.06 -5.89 -20.04
C MET A 1 -11.64 -5.77 -19.16
N SER A 2 -11.65 -5.21 -18.84
CA SER A 2 -11.21 -5.19 -17.93
C SER A 2 -11.25 -6.15 -17.35
N ASP A 3 -11.67 -6.70 -17.72
CA ASP A 3 -11.89 -7.70 -17.23
C ASP A 3 -10.86 -8.32 -16.62
N GLY A 4 -9.88 -8.31 -16.62
CA GLY A 4 -8.86 -8.97 -15.92
C GLY A 4 -8.56 -8.43 -14.54
N LEU A 5 -9.07 -7.31 -14.20
CA LEU A 5 -8.78 -6.70 -12.90
C LEU A 5 -9.88 -6.98 -11.90
N SER A 6 -9.49 -7.54 -10.78
CA SER A 6 -10.41 -7.68 -9.67
C SER A 6 -10.48 -6.36 -8.93
N LEU A 7 -11.43 -6.27 -7.99
CA LEU A 7 -11.53 -5.07 -7.17
C LEU A 7 -10.26 -4.86 -6.37
N ALA A 8 -9.66 -5.93 -5.89
CA ALA A 8 -8.39 -5.81 -5.15
C ALA A 8 -7.30 -5.22 -6.04
N ASP A 9 -7.24 -5.64 -7.30
CA ASP A 9 -6.28 -5.08 -8.23
C ASP A 9 -6.51 -3.59 -8.45
N HIS A 10 -7.77 -3.22 -8.62
CA HIS A 10 -8.12 -1.83 -8.82
C HIS A 10 -7.69 -0.98 -7.61
N ILE A 11 -8.00 -1.46 -6.43
CA ILE A 11 -7.63 -0.74 -5.21
C ILE A 11 -6.11 -0.64 -5.07
N THR A 12 -5.41 -1.72 -5.40
CA THR A 12 -3.95 -1.72 -5.35
C THR A 12 -3.38 -0.65 -6.26
N VAL A 13 -3.91 -0.56 -7.47
CA VAL A 13 -3.43 0.45 -8.44
C VAL A 13 -3.71 1.85 -7.92
N GLU A 14 -4.90 2.07 -7.37
CA GLU A 14 -5.26 3.38 -6.85
C GLU A 14 -4.36 3.80 -5.70
N LEU A 15 -4.16 2.89 -4.75
CA LEU A 15 -3.32 3.20 -3.60
C LEU A 15 -1.86 3.39 -4.02
N ARG A 16 -1.40 2.58 -4.96
CA ARG A 16 -0.04 2.73 -5.46
C ARG A 16 0.16 4.11 -6.06
N ALA A 17 -0.79 4.55 -6.88
CA ALA A 17 -0.70 5.85 -7.49
C ALA A 17 -0.70 6.96 -6.44
N ASP A 18 -1.51 6.80 -5.40
CA ASP A 18 -1.56 7.79 -4.34
C ASP A 18 -0.25 7.85 -3.56
N ILE A 19 0.37 6.70 -3.33
CA ILE A 19 1.64 6.66 -2.60
C ILE A 19 2.74 7.31 -3.45
N ILE A 20 2.82 6.90 -4.70
CA ILE A 20 3.86 7.40 -5.60
C ILE A 20 3.65 8.88 -5.89
N GLY A 21 2.40 9.28 -6.04
CA GLY A 21 2.07 10.66 -6.33
C GLY A 21 2.14 11.62 -5.15
N GLY A 22 2.36 11.08 -3.95
CA GLY A 22 2.50 11.92 -2.77
C GLY A 22 1.20 12.26 -2.05
N ARG A 23 0.09 11.70 -2.47
CA ARG A 23 -1.18 11.92 -1.77
C ARG A 23 -1.22 11.21 -0.45
N LEU A 24 -0.59 10.04 -0.40
CA LEU A 24 -0.43 9.31 0.85
C LEU A 24 1.01 9.51 1.27
N LEU A 25 1.18 10.19 2.38
CA LEU A 25 2.51 10.56 2.83
C LEU A 25 3.19 9.40 3.57
N PRO A 26 4.52 9.34 3.53
CA PRO A 26 5.24 8.32 4.28
C PRO A 26 4.88 8.42 5.76
N GLY A 27 4.65 7.26 6.36
CA GLY A 27 4.27 7.20 7.76
C GLY A 27 2.79 7.25 8.02
N MET A 28 2.00 7.55 6.99
CA MET A 28 0.55 7.53 7.17
C MET A 28 0.06 6.10 7.34
N ALA A 29 -0.84 5.91 8.28
CA ALA A 29 -1.45 4.61 8.49
C ALA A 29 -2.61 4.42 7.51
N LEU A 30 -2.69 3.23 6.95
CA LEU A 30 -3.78 2.87 6.05
C LEU A 30 -4.75 2.01 6.85
N VAL A 31 -5.84 2.63 7.30
CA VAL A 31 -6.80 1.95 8.17
C VAL A 31 -7.77 1.15 7.33
N GLU A 32 -7.83 -0.15 7.58
CA GLU A 32 -8.69 -1.03 6.79
C GLU A 32 -10.14 -0.57 6.75
N SER A 33 -10.68 -0.22 7.90
CA SER A 33 -12.10 0.16 7.95
C SER A 33 -12.38 1.40 7.12
N GLU A 34 -11.45 2.32 7.07
CA GLU A 34 -11.61 3.51 6.25
C GLU A 34 -11.58 3.16 4.78
N LEU A 35 -10.69 2.25 4.41
CA LEU A 35 -10.58 1.84 3.02
C LEU A 35 -11.79 1.02 2.59
N VAL A 36 -12.29 0.18 3.48
CA VAL A 36 -13.51 -0.57 3.22
C VAL A 36 -14.64 0.40 2.89
N SER A 37 -14.76 1.45 3.66
CA SER A 37 -15.79 2.43 3.45
C SER A 37 -15.56 3.24 2.18
N ALA A 38 -14.33 3.66 1.97
CA ALA A 38 -13.99 4.52 0.83
C ALA A 38 -14.18 3.82 -0.51
N TYR A 39 -13.84 2.55 -0.57
CA TYR A 39 -13.92 1.80 -1.82
C TYR A 39 -15.15 0.90 -1.91
N SER A 40 -15.96 0.89 -0.87
CA SER A 40 -17.12 0.00 -0.80
C SER A 40 -16.71 -1.45 -1.07
N ALA A 41 -15.60 -1.85 -0.51
CA ALA A 41 -15.03 -3.18 -0.73
C ALA A 41 -15.09 -3.98 0.57
N SER A 42 -14.96 -5.29 0.44
CA SER A 42 -14.92 -6.13 1.62
C SER A 42 -13.57 -5.97 2.31
N ARG A 43 -13.54 -6.29 3.59
CA ARG A 43 -12.30 -6.23 4.34
C ARG A 43 -11.23 -7.13 3.73
N ASN A 44 -11.66 -8.29 3.26
CA ASN A 44 -10.74 -9.23 2.62
C ASN A 44 -10.09 -8.63 1.39
N THR A 45 -10.89 -7.94 0.58
CA THR A 45 -10.39 -7.29 -0.61
C THR A 45 -9.37 -6.22 -0.26
N ILE A 46 -9.68 -5.42 0.76
CA ILE A 46 -8.76 -4.37 1.20
C ILE A 46 -7.45 -4.98 1.71
N ARG A 47 -7.55 -6.05 2.49
CA ARG A 47 -6.34 -6.68 3.03
C ARG A 47 -5.48 -7.24 1.91
N GLU A 48 -6.10 -7.79 0.89
CA GLU A 48 -5.35 -8.31 -0.24
C GLU A 48 -4.60 -7.18 -0.96
N ALA A 49 -5.28 -6.06 -1.16
CA ALA A 49 -4.64 -4.92 -1.80
C ALA A 49 -3.45 -4.42 -0.98
N LEU A 50 -3.64 -4.31 0.33
CA LEU A 50 -2.55 -3.86 1.21
C LEU A 50 -1.39 -4.84 1.20
N HIS A 51 -1.70 -6.14 1.16
CA HIS A 51 -0.67 -7.16 1.09
C HIS A 51 0.18 -7.00 -0.17
N ARG A 52 -0.47 -6.74 -1.30
CA ARG A 52 0.24 -6.56 -2.56
C ARG A 52 1.15 -5.34 -2.50
N LEU A 53 0.65 -4.26 -1.91
CA LEU A 53 1.48 -3.06 -1.77
C LEU A 53 2.70 -3.34 -0.89
N GLY A 54 2.50 -4.15 0.14
CA GLY A 54 3.61 -4.54 0.99
C GLY A 54 4.66 -5.34 0.23
N GLN A 55 4.21 -6.21 -0.67
CA GLN A 55 5.13 -7.00 -1.46
C GLN A 55 5.94 -6.13 -2.42
N GLU A 56 5.36 -5.01 -2.83
CA GLU A 56 6.05 -4.07 -3.71
C GLU A 56 6.97 -3.13 -2.93
N GLY A 57 6.89 -3.18 -1.61
CA GLY A 57 7.73 -2.31 -0.79
C GLY A 57 7.15 -0.93 -0.56
N LEU A 58 5.89 -0.74 -0.91
CA LEU A 58 5.25 0.57 -0.76
C LEU A 58 4.65 0.77 0.62
N THR A 59 4.36 -0.31 1.32
CA THR A 59 3.82 -0.26 2.68
C THR A 59 4.51 -1.32 3.51
N TRP A 60 4.36 -1.20 4.82
CA TRP A 60 4.84 -2.23 5.71
C TRP A 60 3.93 -2.28 6.92
N TYR A 61 4.02 -3.35 7.65
CA TYR A 61 3.22 -3.53 8.85
C TYR A 61 4.01 -3.05 10.07
N VAL A 62 3.42 -2.12 10.79
CA VAL A 62 4.02 -1.63 12.02
C VAL A 62 3.13 -2.09 13.16
N ARG A 63 3.73 -2.73 14.15
CA ARG A 63 3.02 -3.42 15.20
C ARG A 63 1.89 -2.63 15.84
N HIS A 64 2.13 -1.38 16.13
CA HIS A 64 1.14 -0.57 16.82
C HIS A 64 0.27 0.26 15.91
N LYS A 65 0.65 0.38 14.66
CA LYS A 65 -0.06 1.25 13.73
C LYS A 65 -0.78 0.50 12.63
N GLY A 66 -0.44 -0.74 12.43
CA GLY A 66 -0.98 -1.52 11.33
C GLY A 66 -0.19 -1.28 10.06
N VAL A 67 -0.87 -1.18 8.94
CA VAL A 67 -0.21 -0.97 7.66
C VAL A 67 0.10 0.51 7.51
N VAL A 68 1.34 0.83 7.17
CA VAL A 68 1.82 2.20 7.11
C VAL A 68 2.51 2.41 5.77
N VAL A 69 2.35 3.59 5.20
CA VAL A 69 3.02 3.94 3.95
C VAL A 69 4.52 4.02 4.19
N ARG A 70 5.26 3.29 3.39
CA ARG A 70 6.71 3.30 3.48
C ARG A 70 7.27 4.55 2.82
N ARG A 71 8.38 4.99 3.35
CA ARG A 71 9.05 6.13 2.75
C ARG A 71 9.73 5.69 1.47
N LEU A 72 9.39 6.34 0.38
CA LEU A 72 10.03 6.11 -0.89
C LEU A 72 10.99 7.24 -1.10
N GLY A 73 12.24 6.96 -1.01
CA GLY A 73 13.22 8.01 -1.19
C GLY A 73 14.21 7.64 -2.27
N ALA A 74 15.05 8.60 -2.58
CA ALA A 74 16.08 8.36 -3.56
C ALA A 74 16.98 7.21 -3.16
N CYS A 75 17.10 6.95 -1.89
CA CYS A 75 17.95 5.87 -1.43
C CYS A 75 17.51 4.52 -1.94
N LEU A 76 16.26 4.40 -2.34
CA LEU A 76 15.81 3.14 -2.91
C LEU A 76 16.54 2.79 -4.19
N LEU A 77 17.01 3.78 -4.86
CA LEU A 77 17.69 3.56 -6.12
C LEU A 77 19.04 2.90 -5.94
N TYR A 78 19.58 3.05 -4.76
CA TYR A 78 20.85 2.44 -4.55
C TYR A 78 20.76 1.08 -4.02
N THR A 79 20.12 0.86 -3.72
CA THR A 79 20.16 -0.28 -3.22
C THR A 79 20.60 -0.47 -2.12
N SER A 80 20.79 -0.45 -1.53
CA SER A 80 21.09 -0.69 -0.68
C SER A 80 21.04 -1.32 0.10
N PRO A 81 21.24 -1.57 0.57
CA PRO A 81 21.17 -2.40 1.18
C PRO A 81 21.00 -2.77 2.18
N SER A 82 21.04 -2.82 2.70
CA SER A 82 20.84 -3.22 3.45
C SER A 82 20.51 -3.60 4.24
N PRO A 83 20.52 -3.92 4.57
CA PRO A 83 20.07 -4.36 5.28
C PRO A 83 19.98 -4.70 6.24
N ARG A 84 20.18 -4.82 6.61
CA ARG A 84 20.01 -5.16 7.39
C ARG A 84 19.74 -4.88 8.09
N ASP A 85 19.84 -4.54 8.20
CA ASP A 85 19.54 -4.35 8.67
C ASP A 85 19.31 -4.29 8.97
#